data_2f497415e6b0dec690102a6ab03aff95
#
_entry.id   2f497415e6b0dec690102a6ab03aff95
#
_cell.length_a   1.000
_cell.length_b   1.000
_cell.length_c   1.000
_cell.angle_alpha   90.00
_cell.angle_beta   90.00
_cell.angle_gamma   90.00
#
_symmetry.space_group_name_H-M   'P 1'
#
loop_
_entity.id
_entity.type
_entity.pdbx_description
1 polymer ?
#
loop_
_entity_poly.entity_id
_entity_poly.type
_entity_poly.pdbx_seq_one_letter_code
_entity_poly.pdbx_strand_id
1 'polypeptide(L)'
;MLVVKKFGGTSVANKERIFNVAKRCIEDYQKGNDVVVVLSAMGKQTDVLLDMANDINPKASKRELDMLLTTGEQTSVALMAMAMQSLNVP
;
A
#
# COMPACT_ATOMS: atom_id res chain seq x y z
N MET A 1 7.93 9.17 19.93
CA MET A 1 6.54 9.55 19.56
C MET A 1 6.03 8.58 18.51
N LEU A 2 4.75 8.25 18.59
CA LEU A 2 4.11 7.43 17.57
C LEU A 2 3.65 8.32 16.42
N VAL A 3 4.08 7.99 15.19
CA VAL A 3 3.68 8.71 13.97
C VAL A 3 2.93 7.74 13.07
N VAL A 4 1.72 8.11 12.66
CA VAL A 4 0.93 7.35 11.70
C VAL A 4 0.92 8.11 10.38
N LYS A 5 1.37 7.44 9.30
CA LYS A 5 1.39 8.03 7.96
C LYS A 5 0.52 7.22 7.02
N LYS A 6 -0.37 7.90 6.30
CA LYS A 6 -1.24 7.28 5.30
C LYS A 6 -0.90 7.80 3.92
N PHE A 7 -0.75 6.89 2.96
CA PHE A 7 -0.44 7.22 1.58
C PHE A 7 -1.47 6.61 0.64
N GLY A 8 -2.00 7.43 -0.27
CA GLY A 8 -2.95 6.97 -1.27
C GLY A 8 -2.27 6.24 -2.44
N GLY A 9 -3.08 5.70 -3.35
CA GLY A 9 -2.59 4.90 -4.48
C GLY A 9 -1.61 5.62 -5.39
N THR A 10 -1.79 6.93 -5.61
CA THR A 10 -0.88 7.72 -6.42
C THR A 10 0.52 7.77 -5.82
N SER A 11 0.62 7.84 -4.50
CA SER A 11 1.92 7.90 -3.80
C SER A 11 2.69 6.58 -3.83
N VAL A 12 2.05 5.47 -4.16
CA VAL A 12 2.67 4.15 -4.24
C VAL A 12 2.48 3.52 -5.62
N ALA A 13 2.27 4.34 -6.64
CA ALA A 13 1.89 3.87 -7.97
C ALA A 13 2.99 3.11 -8.71
N ASN A 14 4.25 3.32 -8.38
CA ASN A 14 5.39 2.67 -9.05
C ASN A 14 6.59 2.57 -8.11
N LYS A 15 7.65 1.92 -8.58
CA LYS A 15 8.90 1.70 -7.83
C LYS A 15 9.47 3.00 -7.25
N GLU A 16 9.58 4.03 -8.08
CA GLU A 16 10.16 5.31 -7.67
C GLU A 16 9.38 5.96 -6.54
N ARG A 17 8.05 5.95 -6.65
CA ARG A 17 7.17 6.52 -5.62
C ARG A 17 7.20 5.73 -4.33
N ILE A 18 7.27 4.39 -4.43
CA ILE A 18 7.42 3.53 -3.25
C ILE A 18 8.70 3.86 -2.49
N PHE A 19 9.83 4.02 -3.18
CA PHE A 19 11.07 4.40 -2.54
C PHE A 19 11.02 5.81 -1.94
N ASN A 20 10.33 6.76 -2.57
CA ASN A 20 10.16 8.09 -2.01
C ASN A 20 9.39 8.05 -0.68
N VAL A 21 8.32 7.27 -0.62
CA VAL A 21 7.55 7.06 0.61
C VAL A 21 8.40 6.38 1.68
N ALA A 22 9.13 5.33 1.30
CA ALA A 22 10.00 4.60 2.23
C ALA A 22 11.03 5.54 2.86
N LYS A 23 11.67 6.39 2.07
CA LYS A 23 12.66 7.36 2.57
C LYS A 23 12.05 8.34 3.57
N ARG A 24 10.83 8.83 3.32
CA ARG A 24 10.12 9.72 4.25
C ARG A 24 9.83 9.03 5.58
N CYS A 25 9.39 7.79 5.53
CA CYS A 25 9.11 7.02 6.74
C CYS A 25 10.39 6.75 7.53
N ILE A 26 11.48 6.45 6.84
CA ILE A 26 12.78 6.20 7.47
C ILE A 26 13.30 7.46 8.17
N GLU A 27 13.12 8.64 7.57
CA GLU A 27 13.51 9.90 8.22
C GLU A 27 12.86 10.07 9.58
N ASP A 28 11.55 9.82 9.68
CA ASP A 28 10.85 9.90 10.96
C ASP A 28 11.30 8.81 11.94
N TYR A 29 11.55 7.62 11.45
CA TYR A 29 12.06 6.51 12.26
C TYR A 29 13.45 6.83 12.84
N GLN A 30 14.34 7.40 12.03
CA GLN A 30 15.68 7.76 12.45
C GLN A 30 15.71 8.91 13.48
N LYS A 31 14.65 9.70 13.54
CA LYS A 31 14.48 10.73 14.57
C LYS A 31 14.01 10.16 15.91
N GLY A 32 13.90 8.84 16.03
CA GLY A 32 13.50 8.17 17.25
C GLY A 32 12.00 7.95 17.40
N ASN A 33 11.24 8.12 16.32
CA ASN A 33 9.79 7.88 16.32
C ASN A 33 9.46 6.43 15.99
N ASP A 34 8.36 5.93 16.54
CA ASP A 34 7.71 4.72 16.04
C ASP A 34 6.81 5.12 14.89
N VAL A 35 6.94 4.46 13.74
CA VAL A 35 6.20 4.81 12.54
C VAL A 35 5.26 3.69 12.12
N VAL A 36 3.98 4.01 11.97
CA VAL A 36 2.97 3.13 11.40
C VAL A 36 2.61 3.65 10.02
N VAL A 37 2.73 2.80 9.00
CA VAL A 37 2.46 3.18 7.62
C VAL A 37 1.21 2.46 7.13
N VAL A 38 0.25 3.23 6.64
CA VAL A 38 -0.99 2.71 6.05
C VAL A 38 -0.97 3.02 4.55
N LEU A 39 -1.09 1.98 3.74
CA LEU A 39 -0.97 2.09 2.28
C LEU A 39 -2.24 1.66 1.58
N SER A 40 -2.59 2.38 0.51
CA SER A 40 -3.63 1.97 -0.44
C SER A 40 -3.05 1.06 -1.52
N ALA A 41 -3.91 0.45 -2.33
CA ALA A 41 -3.48 -0.27 -3.52
C ALA A 41 -2.73 0.67 -4.47
N MET A 42 -1.85 0.11 -5.30
CA MET A 42 -1.00 0.89 -6.20
C MET A 42 -1.81 1.50 -7.34
N GLY A 43 -1.69 2.83 -7.53
CA GLY A 43 -2.25 3.52 -8.68
C GLY A 43 -3.72 3.17 -8.95
N LYS A 44 -3.97 2.57 -10.11
CA LYS A 44 -5.32 2.17 -10.55
C LYS A 44 -5.64 0.69 -10.26
N GLN A 45 -4.88 0.04 -9.39
CA GLN A 45 -5.06 -1.38 -9.11
C GLN A 45 -6.47 -1.70 -8.59
N THR A 46 -7.03 -0.84 -7.74
CA THR A 46 -8.39 -1.00 -7.24
C THR A 46 -9.40 -1.03 -8.38
N ASP A 47 -9.26 -0.12 -9.36
CA ASP A 47 -10.15 -0.07 -10.53
C ASP A 47 -10.06 -1.34 -11.37
N VAL A 48 -8.84 -1.86 -11.56
CA VAL A 48 -8.62 -3.12 -12.29
C VAL A 48 -9.33 -4.27 -11.58
N LEU A 49 -9.20 -4.37 -10.27
CA LEU A 49 -9.84 -5.43 -9.49
C LEU A 49 -11.36 -5.31 -9.51
N LEU A 50 -11.89 -4.09 -9.43
CA LEU A 50 -13.33 -3.85 -9.53
C LEU A 50 -13.88 -4.26 -10.89
N ASP A 51 -13.18 -3.96 -11.98
CA ASP A 51 -13.57 -4.35 -13.33
C ASP A 51 -13.60 -5.87 -13.47
N MET A 52 -12.59 -6.56 -12.94
CA MET A 52 -12.54 -8.03 -12.97
C MET A 52 -13.71 -8.63 -12.20
N ALA A 53 -14.01 -8.11 -11.02
CA ALA A 53 -15.12 -8.59 -10.20
C ALA A 53 -16.45 -8.39 -10.92
N ASN A 54 -16.65 -7.23 -11.56
CA ASN A 54 -17.88 -6.91 -12.28
C ASN A 54 -18.08 -7.81 -13.49
N ASP A 55 -17.01 -8.16 -14.20
CA ASP A 55 -17.06 -9.09 -15.33
C ASP A 55 -17.50 -10.48 -14.91
N ILE A 56 -17.05 -10.94 -13.74
CA ILE A 56 -17.36 -12.28 -13.25
C ILE A 56 -18.75 -12.32 -12.62
N ASN A 57 -19.06 -11.36 -11.76
CA ASN A 57 -20.35 -11.29 -11.08
C ASN A 57 -20.66 -9.89 -10.60
N PRO A 58 -21.47 -9.09 -11.33
CA PRO A 58 -21.80 -7.73 -10.90
C PRO A 58 -22.61 -7.67 -9.60
N LYS A 59 -23.10 -8.82 -9.12
CA LYS A 59 -23.86 -8.92 -7.87
C LYS A 59 -23.09 -9.67 -6.78
N ALA A 60 -21.77 -9.70 -6.88
CA ALA A 60 -20.93 -10.34 -5.86
C ALA A 60 -21.20 -9.72 -4.48
N SER A 61 -21.12 -10.56 -3.43
CA SER A 61 -21.33 -10.08 -2.08
C SER A 61 -20.21 -9.10 -1.67
N LYS A 62 -20.54 -8.19 -0.77
CA LYS A 62 -19.56 -7.24 -0.25
C LYS A 62 -18.36 -7.94 0.38
N ARG A 63 -18.60 -9.04 1.08
CA ARG A 63 -17.55 -9.82 1.72
C ARG A 63 -16.49 -10.28 0.71
N GLU A 64 -16.92 -10.88 -0.39
CA GLU A 64 -16.00 -11.39 -1.42
C GLU A 64 -15.30 -10.25 -2.15
N LEU A 65 -16.03 -9.16 -2.41
CA LEU A 65 -15.46 -7.98 -3.04
C LEU A 65 -14.38 -7.33 -2.14
N ASP A 66 -14.66 -7.21 -0.85
CA ASP A 66 -13.70 -6.64 0.11
C ASP A 66 -12.43 -7.50 0.19
N MET A 67 -12.56 -8.84 0.17
CA MET A 67 -11.41 -9.73 0.12
C MET A 67 -10.55 -9.49 -1.12
N LEU A 68 -11.18 -9.37 -2.28
CA LEU A 68 -10.46 -9.10 -3.52
C LEU A 68 -9.72 -7.78 -3.47
N LEU A 69 -10.37 -6.70 -3.02
CA LEU A 69 -9.76 -5.37 -2.96
C LEU A 69 -8.60 -5.32 -1.96
N THR A 70 -8.68 -6.08 -0.88
CA THR A 70 -7.60 -6.17 0.12
C THR A 70 -6.30 -6.71 -0.49
N THR A 71 -6.37 -7.57 -1.50
CA THR A 71 -5.16 -8.09 -2.15
C THR A 71 -4.31 -6.99 -2.78
N GLY A 72 -4.93 -5.95 -3.31
CA GLY A 72 -4.20 -4.79 -3.84
C GLY A 72 -3.43 -4.04 -2.76
N GLU A 73 -4.05 -3.85 -1.61
CA GLU A 73 -3.42 -3.20 -0.47
C GLU A 73 -2.28 -4.05 0.10
N GLN A 74 -2.46 -5.37 0.18
CA GLN A 74 -1.43 -6.31 0.62
C GLN A 74 -0.21 -6.27 -0.30
N THR A 75 -0.43 -6.13 -1.60
CA THR A 75 0.66 -5.98 -2.57
C THR A 75 1.50 -4.75 -2.26
N SER A 76 0.87 -3.62 -1.99
CA SER A 76 1.57 -2.37 -1.63
C SER A 76 2.39 -2.53 -0.36
N VAL A 77 1.82 -3.16 0.66
CA VAL A 77 2.49 -3.38 1.95
C VAL A 77 3.72 -4.27 1.76
N ALA A 78 3.60 -5.36 1.01
CA ALA A 78 4.71 -6.27 0.76
C ALA A 78 5.85 -5.57 0.00
N LEU A 79 5.53 -4.80 -1.03
CA LEU A 79 6.53 -4.08 -1.81
C LEU A 79 7.21 -3.00 -0.98
N MET A 80 6.46 -2.31 -0.12
CA MET A 80 7.04 -1.31 0.79
C MET A 80 8.00 -1.95 1.79
N ALA A 81 7.64 -3.12 2.33
CA ALA A 81 8.53 -3.85 3.24
C ALA A 81 9.83 -4.24 2.54
N MET A 82 9.75 -4.69 1.29
CA MET A 82 10.93 -5.02 0.50
C MET A 82 11.80 -3.78 0.24
N ALA A 83 11.18 -2.63 -0.06
CA ALA A 83 11.90 -1.38 -0.26
C ALA A 83 12.64 -0.95 1.00
N MET A 84 11.99 -1.04 2.15
CA MET A 84 12.62 -0.70 3.43
C MET A 84 13.78 -1.64 3.77
N GLN A 85 13.63 -2.93 3.51
CA GLN A 85 14.72 -3.90 3.70
C GLN A 85 15.93 -3.54 2.83
N SER A 86 15.69 -3.14 1.58
CA SER A 86 16.78 -2.74 0.68
C SER A 86 17.50 -1.49 1.16
N LEU A 87 16.86 -0.67 2.00
CA LEU A 87 17.43 0.52 2.62
C LEU A 87 17.93 0.25 4.04
N ASN A 88 18.07 -1.02 4.42
CA ASN A 88 18.58 -1.48 5.71
C ASN A 88 17.72 -1.11 6.92
N VAL A 89 16.40 -1.06 6.73
CA VAL A 89 15.45 -0.87 7.82
C VAL A 89 14.62 -2.14 7.96
N PRO A 90 14.57 -2.73 9.16
CA PRO A 90 13.82 -3.95 9.40
C PRO A 90 12.31 -3.76 9.38
#